data_18ea2557c2033e9e259f168f2b992261
#
_entry.id   18ea2557c2033e9e259f168f2b992261
#
_cell.length_a   1.000
_cell.length_b   1.000
_cell.length_c   1.000
_cell.angle_alpha   90.00
_cell.angle_beta   90.00
_cell.angle_gamma   90.00
#
_symmetry.space_group_name_H-M   'P 1'
#
loop_
_entity.id
_entity.type
_entity.pdbx_description
1 polymer ?
#
loop_
_entity_poly.entity_id
_entity_poly.type
_entity_poly.pdbx_seq_one_letter_code
_entity_poly.pdbx_strand_id
1 'polypeptide(L)'
;MKKFNILSAALHKGFIFMAAAAVITVLSLSSCKEEKSEAATVYEMLQGTWVSTHVEGHDYLIDPDTGQYKWKDDFNEDINDISNEMWTKFRLDRNNKITILELGDPEDLTLPAVLNYTFNGRQLGGVAFSGDFTQYTNIVEITDTKLVLELDDKGTDENGYNDYYELSTYVKVNE
;
A
#
# COMPACT_ATOMS: atom_id res chain seq x y z
N MET A 1 -54.98 47.22 26.46
CA MET A 1 -54.68 45.77 26.29
C MET A 1 -54.44 45.53 24.81
N LYS A 2 -53.16 45.45 24.41
CA LYS A 2 -52.81 45.09 23.01
C LYS A 2 -52.57 43.60 22.92
N LYS A 3 -53.43 42.89 22.21
CA LYS A 3 -53.22 41.47 21.88
C LYS A 3 -52.21 41.42 20.74
N PHE A 4 -51.02 40.96 21.04
CA PHE A 4 -50.02 40.65 20.04
C PHE A 4 -50.43 39.38 19.26
N ASN A 5 -50.50 39.47 17.96
CA ASN A 5 -50.79 38.38 17.06
C ASN A 5 -49.53 37.49 16.89
N ILE A 6 -49.45 36.47 17.71
CA ILE A 6 -48.34 35.49 17.71
C ILE A 6 -48.36 34.65 16.42
N LEU A 7 -49.49 34.58 15.72
CA LEU A 7 -49.67 33.71 14.53
C LEU A 7 -48.93 34.19 13.29
N SER A 8 -48.70 35.52 13.16
CA SER A 8 -48.02 36.08 11.99
C SER A 8 -46.46 35.85 12.01
N ALA A 9 -45.89 35.77 13.19
CA ALA A 9 -44.43 35.57 13.33
C ALA A 9 -44.05 34.11 13.09
N ALA A 10 -44.95 33.15 13.35
CA ALA A 10 -44.62 31.73 13.15
C ALA A 10 -44.68 31.32 11.66
N LEU A 11 -45.56 31.94 10.84
CA LEU A 11 -45.61 31.62 9.41
C LEU A 11 -44.37 32.12 8.63
N HIS A 12 -43.83 33.28 8.99
CA HIS A 12 -42.63 33.81 8.32
C HIS A 12 -41.37 33.04 8.67
N LYS A 13 -41.28 32.52 9.89
CA LYS A 13 -40.12 31.69 10.29
C LYS A 13 -40.16 30.29 9.66
N GLY A 14 -41.35 29.70 9.47
CA GLY A 14 -41.52 28.41 8.81
C GLY A 14 -41.17 28.44 7.32
N PHE A 15 -41.46 29.55 6.63
CA PHE A 15 -41.19 29.66 5.19
C PHE A 15 -39.69 29.85 4.88
N ILE A 16 -39.01 30.59 5.74
CA ILE A 16 -37.55 30.77 5.61
C ILE A 16 -36.83 29.45 5.86
N PHE A 17 -37.25 28.64 6.82
CA PHE A 17 -36.65 27.33 7.09
C PHE A 17 -36.91 26.33 5.95
N MET A 18 -38.10 26.32 5.30
CA MET A 18 -38.35 25.47 4.14
C MET A 18 -37.52 25.87 2.92
N ALA A 19 -37.31 27.18 2.70
CA ALA A 19 -36.47 27.62 1.59
C ALA A 19 -34.99 27.29 1.82
N ALA A 20 -34.48 27.38 3.07
CA ALA A 20 -33.14 27.01 3.41
C ALA A 20 -32.90 25.48 3.32
N ALA A 21 -33.89 24.66 3.74
CA ALA A 21 -33.80 23.21 3.61
C ALA A 21 -33.81 22.74 2.14
N ALA A 22 -34.57 23.40 1.28
CA ALA A 22 -34.62 23.08 -0.14
C ALA A 22 -33.32 23.46 -0.87
N VAL A 23 -32.64 24.54 -0.47
CA VAL A 23 -31.36 24.96 -1.04
C VAL A 23 -30.24 24.02 -0.60
N ILE A 24 -30.24 23.55 0.66
CA ILE A 24 -29.24 22.60 1.18
C ILE A 24 -29.39 21.22 0.49
N THR A 25 -30.63 20.77 0.22
CA THR A 25 -30.86 19.49 -0.48
C THR A 25 -30.44 19.55 -1.95
N VAL A 26 -30.57 20.67 -2.63
CA VAL A 26 -30.11 20.81 -4.02
C VAL A 26 -28.58 20.90 -4.11
N LEU A 27 -27.92 21.52 -3.13
CA LEU A 27 -26.42 21.57 -3.06
C LEU A 27 -25.82 20.21 -2.70
N SER A 28 -26.52 19.38 -1.92
CA SER A 28 -26.05 18.02 -1.60
C SER A 28 -26.21 17.01 -2.74
N LEU A 29 -27.14 17.27 -3.70
CA LEU A 29 -27.35 16.41 -4.87
C LEU A 29 -26.37 16.72 -6.02
N SER A 30 -25.73 17.89 -6.04
CA SER A 30 -24.75 18.25 -7.07
C SER A 30 -23.30 17.90 -6.69
N SER A 31 -23.04 17.34 -5.50
CA SER A 31 -21.71 17.00 -4.99
C SER A 31 -21.43 15.48 -4.96
N CYS A 32 -22.23 14.64 -5.54
CA CYS A 32 -21.88 13.24 -5.76
C CYS A 32 -21.03 13.08 -7.03
N LYS A 33 -19.84 13.69 -7.06
CA LYS A 33 -18.67 12.96 -7.56
C LYS A 33 -18.34 11.98 -6.44
N GLU A 34 -18.50 10.69 -6.71
CA GLU A 34 -17.93 9.65 -5.86
C GLU A 34 -16.40 9.94 -5.77
N GLU A 35 -15.98 10.60 -4.69
CA GLU A 35 -14.56 10.67 -4.37
C GLU A 35 -14.15 9.22 -4.09
N LYS A 36 -13.36 8.66 -4.99
CA LYS A 36 -12.75 7.35 -4.76
C LYS A 36 -12.06 7.42 -3.40
N SER A 37 -12.28 6.43 -2.56
CA SER A 37 -11.54 6.36 -1.29
C SER A 37 -10.04 6.35 -1.57
N GLU A 38 -9.24 6.88 -0.65
CA GLU A 38 -7.76 6.85 -0.75
C GLU A 38 -7.27 5.43 -1.09
N ALA A 39 -7.80 4.41 -0.40
CA ALA A 39 -7.49 3.01 -0.67
C ALA A 39 -7.83 2.58 -2.10
N ALA A 40 -8.96 3.01 -2.66
CA ALA A 40 -9.32 2.69 -4.04
C ALA A 40 -8.38 3.36 -5.04
N THR A 41 -7.90 4.57 -4.75
CA THR A 41 -6.92 5.27 -5.57
C THR A 41 -5.57 4.56 -5.54
N VAL A 42 -5.07 4.20 -4.35
CA VAL A 42 -3.84 3.42 -4.18
C VAL A 42 -3.93 2.08 -4.90
N TYR A 43 -5.07 1.37 -4.79
CA TYR A 43 -5.28 0.11 -5.48
C TYR A 43 -5.18 0.24 -7.02
N GLU A 44 -5.74 1.30 -7.60
CA GLU A 44 -5.63 1.57 -9.04
C GLU A 44 -4.19 1.90 -9.46
N MET A 45 -3.46 2.68 -8.65
CA MET A 45 -2.06 3.01 -8.92
C MET A 45 -1.15 1.77 -8.88
N LEU A 46 -1.44 0.81 -8.00
CA LEU A 46 -0.70 -0.45 -7.89
C LEU A 46 -0.74 -1.28 -9.18
N GLN A 47 -1.83 -1.18 -9.97
CA GLN A 47 -2.00 -2.00 -11.16
C GLN A 47 -0.97 -1.70 -12.23
N GLY A 48 -0.40 -2.74 -12.83
CA GLY A 48 0.60 -2.64 -13.90
C GLY A 48 1.88 -3.40 -13.58
N THR A 49 2.90 -3.18 -14.41
CA THR A 49 4.18 -3.88 -14.32
C THR A 49 5.22 -2.98 -13.67
N TRP A 50 5.94 -3.54 -12.71
CA TRP A 50 6.92 -2.88 -11.86
C TRP A 50 8.27 -3.59 -11.97
N VAL A 51 9.34 -2.79 -11.95
CA VAL A 51 10.73 -3.27 -11.99
C VAL A 51 11.49 -2.62 -10.85
N SER A 52 12.24 -3.43 -10.09
CA SER A 52 13.12 -2.95 -9.03
C SER A 52 14.22 -2.04 -9.59
N THR A 53 14.56 -0.98 -8.86
CA THR A 53 15.62 -0.03 -9.26
C THR A 53 16.59 0.28 -8.14
N HIS A 54 16.17 0.05 -6.90
CA HIS A 54 17.01 0.30 -5.73
C HIS A 54 16.51 -0.51 -4.55
N VAL A 55 17.43 -0.97 -3.72
CA VAL A 55 17.15 -1.62 -2.45
C VAL A 55 18.10 -1.11 -1.38
N GLU A 56 17.59 -0.85 -0.19
CA GLU A 56 18.40 -0.54 0.99
C GLU A 56 17.83 -1.20 2.23
N GLY A 57 18.69 -1.56 3.19
CA GLY A 57 18.27 -2.21 4.41
C GLY A 57 19.37 -2.94 5.14
N HIS A 58 18.96 -3.92 5.92
CA HIS A 58 19.88 -4.79 6.65
C HIS A 58 19.29 -6.18 6.90
N ASP A 59 20.17 -7.15 7.05
CA ASP A 59 19.86 -8.51 7.51
C ASP A 59 20.79 -8.84 8.68
N TYR A 60 20.23 -8.95 9.89
CA TYR A 60 21.00 -9.23 11.11
C TYR A 60 20.46 -10.48 11.79
N LEU A 61 21.35 -11.39 12.11
CA LEU A 61 21.08 -12.50 13.01
C LEU A 61 21.83 -12.28 14.32
N ILE A 62 21.10 -12.20 15.43
CA ILE A 62 21.62 -11.86 16.76
C ILE A 62 21.46 -13.08 17.67
N ASP A 63 22.53 -13.41 18.38
CA ASP A 63 22.49 -14.42 19.45
C ASP A 63 21.70 -13.86 20.64
N PRO A 64 20.57 -14.47 21.01
CA PRO A 64 19.69 -13.95 22.05
C PRO A 64 20.29 -14.00 23.46
N ASP A 65 21.25 -14.91 23.71
CA ASP A 65 21.88 -15.08 25.01
C ASP A 65 23.02 -14.08 25.27
N THR A 66 23.75 -13.74 24.22
CA THR A 66 24.92 -12.85 24.29
C THR A 66 24.67 -11.45 23.75
N GLY A 67 23.63 -11.25 22.92
CA GLY A 67 23.38 -10.02 22.20
C GLY A 67 24.40 -9.70 21.11
N GLN A 68 25.24 -10.67 20.73
CA GLN A 68 26.24 -10.52 19.68
C GLN A 68 25.65 -10.90 18.32
N TYR A 69 26.13 -10.21 17.26
CA TYR A 69 25.77 -10.59 15.89
C TYR A 69 26.45 -11.91 15.51
N LYS A 70 25.64 -12.89 15.09
CA LYS A 70 26.10 -14.09 14.35
C LYS A 70 26.28 -13.78 12.86
N TRP A 71 25.42 -12.90 12.36
CA TRP A 71 25.41 -12.40 11.01
C TRP A 71 25.11 -10.90 11.03
N LYS A 72 25.72 -10.14 10.16
CA LYS A 72 25.43 -8.72 9.97
C LYS A 72 25.75 -8.33 8.55
N ASP A 73 24.71 -7.95 7.82
CA ASP A 73 24.81 -7.42 6.47
C ASP A 73 23.98 -6.12 6.36
N ASP A 74 24.62 -5.07 5.87
CA ASP A 74 23.96 -3.81 5.53
C ASP A 74 24.08 -3.64 4.01
N PHE A 75 22.96 -3.43 3.33
CA PHE A 75 22.93 -3.27 1.88
C PHE A 75 22.30 -1.94 1.47
N ASN A 76 22.82 -1.36 0.39
CA ASN A 76 22.29 -0.16 -0.25
C ASN A 76 22.78 -0.15 -1.71
N GLU A 77 21.92 -0.60 -2.62
CA GLU A 77 22.32 -0.95 -3.98
C GLU A 77 21.37 -0.41 -5.01
N ASP A 78 21.91 0.12 -6.12
CA ASP A 78 21.15 0.38 -7.33
C ASP A 78 21.04 -0.90 -8.16
N ILE A 79 19.81 -1.25 -8.51
CA ILE A 79 19.49 -2.44 -9.28
C ILE A 79 19.31 -2.03 -10.75
N ASN A 80 20.22 -2.45 -11.61
CA ASN A 80 20.28 -1.99 -12.99
C ASN A 80 19.77 -3.01 -14.02
N ASP A 81 19.94 -4.29 -13.73
CA ASP A 81 19.55 -5.38 -14.63
C ASP A 81 19.40 -6.72 -13.90
N ILE A 82 19.00 -7.75 -14.64
CA ILE A 82 18.71 -9.11 -14.12
C ILE A 82 19.94 -9.84 -13.55
N SER A 83 21.15 -9.35 -13.75
CA SER A 83 22.33 -9.95 -13.15
C SER A 83 22.51 -9.63 -11.67
N ASN A 84 21.76 -8.65 -11.16
CA ASN A 84 21.66 -8.37 -9.73
C ASN A 84 20.68 -9.35 -9.07
N GLU A 85 21.07 -10.01 -8.00
CA GLU A 85 20.26 -10.99 -7.28
C GLU A 85 18.94 -10.40 -6.76
N MET A 86 18.92 -9.09 -6.44
CA MET A 86 17.73 -8.36 -5.97
C MET A 86 16.83 -7.87 -7.12
N TRP A 87 17.17 -8.19 -8.39
CA TRP A 87 16.31 -7.83 -9.51
C TRP A 87 14.97 -8.52 -9.41
N THR A 88 13.91 -7.73 -9.51
CA THR A 88 12.54 -8.23 -9.53
C THR A 88 11.71 -7.45 -10.54
N LYS A 89 11.03 -8.19 -11.43
CA LYS A 89 10.00 -7.64 -12.32
C LYS A 89 8.71 -8.40 -12.08
N PHE A 90 7.66 -7.67 -11.72
CA PHE A 90 6.35 -8.26 -11.46
C PHE A 90 5.21 -7.41 -12.00
N ARG A 91 4.04 -8.04 -12.19
CA ARG A 91 2.81 -7.37 -12.56
C ARG A 91 1.73 -7.62 -11.51
N LEU A 92 1.08 -6.53 -11.07
CA LEU A 92 -0.13 -6.59 -10.24
C LEU A 92 -1.37 -6.39 -11.10
N ASP A 93 -2.41 -7.19 -10.89
CA ASP A 93 -3.66 -7.10 -11.61
C ASP A 93 -4.87 -6.88 -10.67
N ARG A 94 -6.01 -6.46 -11.25
CA ARG A 94 -7.24 -6.15 -10.50
C ARG A 94 -7.92 -7.35 -9.85
N ASN A 95 -7.42 -8.56 -10.09
CA ASN A 95 -7.94 -9.79 -9.49
C ASN A 95 -7.12 -10.22 -8.27
N ASN A 96 -6.31 -9.31 -7.70
CA ASN A 96 -5.40 -9.59 -6.60
C ASN A 96 -4.40 -10.71 -6.95
N LYS A 97 -3.94 -10.71 -8.19
CA LYS A 97 -2.88 -11.59 -8.67
C LYS A 97 -1.61 -10.80 -8.87
N ILE A 98 -0.52 -11.34 -8.38
CA ILE A 98 0.82 -10.94 -8.76
C ILE A 98 1.39 -11.98 -9.70
N THR A 99 1.93 -11.52 -10.82
CA THR A 99 2.70 -12.35 -11.74
C THR A 99 4.16 -11.94 -11.63
N ILE A 100 4.99 -12.79 -11.07
CA ILE A 100 6.46 -12.63 -11.09
C ILE A 100 6.93 -12.97 -12.49
N LEU A 101 7.52 -12.01 -13.17
CA LEU A 101 7.95 -12.12 -14.56
C LEU A 101 9.43 -12.46 -14.68
N GLU A 102 10.26 -11.80 -13.86
CA GLU A 102 11.72 -11.95 -13.86
C GLU A 102 12.24 -11.83 -12.41
N LEU A 103 13.25 -12.62 -12.08
CA LEU A 103 14.05 -12.52 -10.84
C LEU A 103 15.52 -12.61 -11.20
N GLY A 104 16.38 -11.89 -10.47
CA GLY A 104 17.83 -11.98 -10.60
C GLY A 104 18.37 -13.33 -10.10
N ASP A 105 17.79 -13.84 -9.03
CA ASP A 105 18.01 -15.20 -8.54
C ASP A 105 16.67 -15.95 -8.43
N PRO A 106 16.25 -16.69 -9.45
CA PRO A 106 14.98 -17.41 -9.42
C PRO A 106 14.99 -18.66 -8.56
N GLU A 107 16.18 -19.16 -8.13
CA GLU A 107 16.37 -20.44 -7.40
C GLU A 107 15.46 -21.55 -7.97
N ASP A 108 14.46 -21.99 -7.18
CA ASP A 108 13.54 -23.08 -7.57
C ASP A 108 12.22 -22.58 -8.20
N LEU A 109 12.07 -21.27 -8.45
CA LEU A 109 10.85 -20.72 -8.98
C LEU A 109 10.79 -20.78 -10.51
N THR A 110 9.79 -21.51 -11.03
CA THR A 110 9.52 -21.53 -12.48
C THR A 110 8.78 -20.24 -12.88
N LEU A 111 9.40 -19.42 -13.71
CA LEU A 111 8.84 -18.13 -14.18
C LEU A 111 8.16 -18.28 -15.56
N PRO A 112 7.07 -17.51 -15.83
CA PRO A 112 6.40 -16.61 -14.90
C PRO A 112 5.59 -17.35 -13.84
N ALA A 113 5.63 -16.89 -12.59
CA ALA A 113 4.86 -17.45 -11.49
C ALA A 113 3.67 -16.56 -11.15
N VAL A 114 2.49 -17.15 -10.93
CA VAL A 114 1.26 -16.41 -10.59
C VAL A 114 0.84 -16.76 -9.17
N LEU A 115 0.82 -15.76 -8.30
CA LEU A 115 0.47 -15.90 -6.90
C LEU A 115 -0.72 -14.99 -6.54
N ASN A 116 -1.31 -15.20 -5.38
CA ASN A 116 -2.31 -14.29 -4.84
C ASN A 116 -1.64 -13.27 -3.92
N TYR A 117 -2.19 -12.04 -3.89
CA TYR A 117 -1.85 -11.07 -2.88
C TYR A 117 -3.12 -10.52 -2.21
N THR A 118 -2.95 -9.90 -1.06
CA THR A 118 -4.00 -9.13 -0.37
C THR A 118 -3.59 -7.67 -0.30
N PHE A 119 -4.59 -6.78 -0.23
CA PHE A 119 -4.39 -5.35 -0.08
C PHE A 119 -5.40 -4.81 0.93
N ASN A 120 -4.94 -4.05 1.92
CA ASN A 120 -5.78 -3.49 2.97
C ASN A 120 -5.84 -1.94 2.96
N GLY A 121 -5.39 -1.31 1.90
CA GLY A 121 -5.35 0.14 1.72
C GLY A 121 -3.95 0.74 1.80
N ARG A 122 -3.03 0.14 2.56
CA ARG A 122 -1.63 0.59 2.71
C ARG A 122 -0.61 -0.53 2.77
N GLN A 123 -1.05 -1.77 2.79
CA GLN A 123 -0.18 -2.94 2.93
C GLN A 123 -0.52 -3.98 1.88
N LEU A 124 0.51 -4.68 1.44
CA LEU A 124 0.43 -5.86 0.59
C LEU A 124 0.78 -7.09 1.43
N GLY A 125 0.02 -8.15 1.29
CA GLY A 125 0.28 -9.40 1.97
C GLY A 125 0.30 -10.58 1.00
N GLY A 126 1.00 -11.64 1.39
CA GLY A 126 1.15 -12.87 0.63
C GLY A 126 2.61 -13.21 0.38
N VAL A 127 2.85 -14.48 0.05
CA VAL A 127 4.19 -15.07 -0.12
C VAL A 127 5.13 -14.25 -1.03
N ALA A 128 4.58 -13.60 -2.06
CA ALA A 128 5.39 -12.81 -2.98
C ALA A 128 6.00 -11.53 -2.38
N PHE A 129 5.48 -11.07 -1.23
CA PHE A 129 5.89 -9.80 -0.64
C PHE A 129 6.66 -9.96 0.67
N SER A 130 6.44 -11.04 1.39
CA SER A 130 7.01 -11.21 2.73
C SER A 130 7.54 -12.61 3.01
N GLY A 131 7.55 -13.48 2.01
CA GLY A 131 7.94 -14.88 2.20
C GLY A 131 7.00 -15.68 3.11
N ASP A 132 6.07 -15.02 3.80
CA ASP A 132 5.11 -15.59 4.73
C ASP A 132 3.72 -15.01 4.48
N PHE A 133 2.67 -15.79 4.78
CA PHE A 133 1.27 -15.34 4.69
C PHE A 133 0.83 -14.47 5.86
N THR A 134 1.60 -14.40 6.94
CA THR A 134 1.25 -13.68 8.18
C THR A 134 1.83 -12.28 8.24
N GLN A 135 2.81 -11.98 7.42
CA GLN A 135 3.46 -10.67 7.36
C GLN A 135 2.90 -9.81 6.23
N TYR A 136 3.12 -8.51 6.36
CA TYR A 136 2.69 -7.50 5.40
C TYR A 136 3.85 -6.58 5.05
N THR A 137 3.93 -6.25 3.77
CA THR A 137 4.81 -5.22 3.24
C THR A 137 4.07 -3.89 3.19
N ASN A 138 4.62 -2.84 3.77
CA ASN A 138 4.03 -1.51 3.77
C ASN A 138 4.26 -0.81 2.43
N ILE A 139 3.25 -0.08 1.95
CA ILE A 139 3.40 0.87 0.84
C ILE A 139 3.80 2.21 1.44
N VAL A 140 5.08 2.57 1.33
CA VAL A 140 5.63 3.83 1.86
C VAL A 140 5.32 4.99 0.91
N GLU A 141 5.48 4.75 -0.39
CA GLU A 141 5.21 5.72 -1.43
C GLU A 141 4.57 5.02 -2.64
N ILE A 142 3.57 5.65 -3.25
CA ILE A 142 3.05 5.22 -4.54
C ILE A 142 2.64 6.43 -5.36
N THR A 143 3.05 6.42 -6.63
CA THR A 143 2.67 7.36 -7.67
C THR A 143 2.32 6.59 -8.95
N ASP A 144 1.99 7.31 -10.02
CA ASP A 144 1.75 6.67 -11.32
C ASP A 144 2.98 5.95 -11.90
N THR A 145 4.19 6.28 -11.42
CA THR A 145 5.46 5.78 -11.97
C THR A 145 6.40 5.18 -10.94
N LYS A 146 6.18 5.39 -9.64
CA LYS A 146 7.07 4.94 -8.56
C LYS A 146 6.29 4.20 -7.49
N LEU A 147 6.85 3.11 -6.98
CA LEU A 147 6.37 2.35 -5.84
C LEU A 147 7.54 2.12 -4.88
N VAL A 148 7.34 2.39 -3.59
CA VAL A 148 8.31 2.08 -2.53
C VAL A 148 7.62 1.17 -1.53
N LEU A 149 8.22 0.01 -1.32
CA LEU A 149 7.77 -1.02 -0.39
C LEU A 149 8.75 -1.15 0.77
N GLU A 150 8.21 -1.33 1.96
CA GLU A 150 8.96 -1.55 3.18
C GLU A 150 8.57 -2.91 3.79
N LEU A 151 9.56 -3.75 4.01
CA LEU A 151 9.46 -4.97 4.79
C LEU A 151 10.26 -4.81 6.08
N ASP A 152 9.61 -5.00 7.23
CA ASP A 152 10.23 -5.01 8.57
C ASP A 152 9.88 -6.34 9.22
N ASP A 153 10.81 -7.29 9.14
CA ASP A 153 10.65 -8.65 9.64
C ASP A 153 11.57 -8.89 10.83
N LYS A 154 10.94 -8.98 12.01
CA LYS A 154 11.63 -9.20 13.27
C LYS A 154 11.05 -10.39 13.99
N GLY A 155 11.90 -11.32 14.38
CA GLY A 155 11.45 -12.51 15.05
C GLY A 155 12.57 -13.33 15.66
N THR A 156 12.19 -14.33 16.45
CA THR A 156 13.12 -15.31 17.01
C THR A 156 12.82 -16.67 16.43
N ASP A 157 13.81 -17.31 15.88
CA ASP A 157 13.75 -18.69 15.41
C ASP A 157 14.77 -19.57 16.17
N GLU A 158 15.00 -20.80 15.70
CA GLU A 158 15.97 -21.75 16.27
C GLU A 158 17.43 -21.30 16.20
N ASN A 159 17.75 -20.34 15.30
CA ASN A 159 19.11 -19.85 15.04
C ASN A 159 19.42 -18.59 15.86
N GLY A 160 18.40 -17.82 16.24
CA GLY A 160 18.59 -16.59 16.99
C GLY A 160 17.45 -15.58 16.83
N TYR A 161 17.74 -14.33 17.13
CA TYR A 161 16.86 -13.21 16.84
C TYR A 161 17.20 -12.64 15.47
N ASN A 162 16.22 -12.66 14.56
CA ASN A 162 16.32 -12.09 13.22
C ASN A 162 15.80 -10.65 13.21
N ASP A 163 16.57 -9.74 12.63
CA ASP A 163 16.21 -8.34 12.42
C ASP A 163 16.49 -7.99 10.95
N TYR A 164 15.46 -8.22 10.11
CA TYR A 164 15.49 -7.92 8.69
C TYR A 164 14.67 -6.67 8.41
N TYR A 165 15.27 -5.72 7.70
CA TYR A 165 14.61 -4.52 7.22
C TYR A 165 15.00 -4.28 5.76
N GLU A 166 14.01 -4.05 4.91
CA GLU A 166 14.21 -3.76 3.50
C GLU A 166 13.29 -2.63 3.04
N LEU A 167 13.86 -1.69 2.31
CA LEU A 167 13.15 -0.65 1.57
C LEU A 167 13.46 -0.80 0.08
N SER A 168 12.49 -1.29 -0.68
CA SER A 168 12.63 -1.55 -2.11
C SER A 168 11.91 -0.51 -2.95
N THR A 169 12.60 0.07 -3.94
CA THR A 169 12.07 1.03 -4.89
C THR A 169 11.86 0.40 -6.26
N TYR A 170 10.67 0.63 -6.82
CA TYR A 170 10.27 0.13 -8.13
C TYR A 170 9.81 1.26 -9.03
N VAL A 171 10.00 1.10 -10.34
CA VAL A 171 9.43 1.98 -11.37
C VAL A 171 8.41 1.22 -12.20
N LYS A 172 7.34 1.93 -12.60
CA LYS A 172 6.34 1.36 -13.48
C LYS A 172 6.85 1.35 -14.92
N VAL A 173 6.70 0.21 -15.59
CA VAL A 173 7.06 0.06 -17.01
C VAL A 173 5.80 -0.16 -17.85
N ASN A 174 5.81 0.38 -19.06
CA ASN A 174 4.76 0.12 -20.04
C ASN A 174 5.16 -1.12 -20.85
N GLU A 175 4.29 -2.13 -20.84
CA GLU A 175 4.38 -3.29 -21.75
C GLU A 175 3.55 -3.06 -22.99
#